data_a022c30f005ab460906f33ea832db494
#
_entry.id   a022c30f005ab460906f33ea832db494
#
_cell.length_a   1.000
_cell.length_b   1.000
_cell.length_c   1.000
_cell.angle_alpha   90.00
_cell.angle_beta   90.00
_cell.angle_gamma   90.00
#
_symmetry.space_group_name_H-M   'P 1'
#
loop_
_entity.id
_entity.type
_entity.pdbx_description
1 polymer ?
#
loop_
_entity_poly.entity_id
_entity_poly.type
_entity_poly.pdbx_seq_one_letter_code
_entity_poly.pdbx_strand_id
1 'polypeptide(L)'
;MFSLSSKSALSSSSFSLSKTGRNSNATTRKVVKKTTLSSSLSANNNTTNNNNNNKRNNGRGKNNKAVADPSASNSTSSSHPFEDLGVEELDPELFAIIKNEKERQALGCELIASENFTSKAVMEVNGSCLTNKYSEGLPGARYYGGNEFIDQTETLCQKRALELYGLNPSEWGVSVQPLSGSPANFAVYTALLNPHDRIMGLDLPHGGHLTHGFYTPKKKISATSVYFESMPYRLNDEGWVDYDKLHENATLFRPKIIIAGASAYPRNYDYKRMREICDDVGAYLMSDMAHISGLVAAKVADDPFEYSHIVTSTTHKSLRGPRSGIIFYQKEFEQAINSAVFPGLQGGPHNHTIGALAVALKVANTPEFKEYQKQVCSNCKALANKLTEMGYSLSSGGTDNHLILCDLRPKGIDGARVEKILDMAHITLNKNSVVGDTSALIPGGIRIGTPAMTTRGMKETDFEKVAEFIDRGVKIATECKASVTSGTKLKDFKAYVDSADCKQSGDIAKLRADVEAYCGAFHMPGGVY
;
A
#
# COMPACT_ATOMS: atom_id res chain seq x y z
N MET A 1 1.46 41.29 -45.24
CA MET A 1 2.43 42.35 -45.65
C MET A 1 3.72 42.09 -44.89
N PHE A 2 4.73 41.78 -45.67
CA PHE A 2 6.19 41.85 -45.40
C PHE A 2 6.73 41.12 -44.18
N SER A 3 7.52 40.09 -44.27
CA SER A 3 8.62 39.68 -45.15
C SER A 3 9.99 39.80 -44.46
N LEU A 4 10.69 38.63 -44.43
CA LEU A 4 12.14 38.44 -44.60
C LEU A 4 13.06 38.85 -43.42
N SER A 5 14.07 38.18 -43.10
CA SER A 5 14.98 37.09 -43.50
C SER A 5 16.29 37.31 -42.75
N SER A 6 17.04 36.36 -42.42
CA SER A 6 18.29 35.83 -42.97
C SER A 6 19.07 35.04 -41.90
N LYS A 7 19.39 33.81 -42.14
CA LYS A 7 20.63 33.16 -42.64
C LYS A 7 21.92 33.47 -41.86
N SER A 8 22.50 32.48 -41.31
CA SER A 8 23.76 31.75 -41.58
C SER A 8 24.46 31.42 -40.24
N ALA A 9 25.28 30.42 -40.02
CA ALA A 9 26.07 29.57 -40.89
C ALA A 9 26.48 28.27 -40.16
N LEU A 10 26.71 27.26 -40.96
CA LEU A 10 27.34 25.99 -40.64
C LEU A 10 28.80 26.15 -40.21
N SER A 11 29.27 25.34 -39.25
CA SER A 11 30.66 24.87 -39.26
C SER A 11 30.71 23.38 -38.88
N SER A 12 31.08 22.59 -39.89
CA SER A 12 31.48 21.21 -39.83
C SER A 12 32.91 21.10 -39.32
N SER A 13 33.17 20.16 -38.42
CA SER A 13 34.53 19.63 -38.23
C SER A 13 34.46 18.10 -38.18
N SER A 14 34.95 17.53 -39.25
CA SER A 14 35.35 16.14 -39.45
C SER A 14 36.56 15.80 -38.59
N PHE A 15 36.55 14.64 -37.94
CA PHE A 15 37.79 13.99 -37.54
C PHE A 15 37.78 12.51 -37.96
N SER A 16 38.89 12.13 -38.58
CA SER A 16 39.17 10.95 -39.34
C SER A 16 39.43 9.70 -38.51
N LEU A 17 39.11 8.56 -39.16
CA LEU A 17 39.55 7.21 -38.78
C LEU A 17 41.07 7.05 -38.88
N SER A 18 41.69 6.38 -37.91
CA SER A 18 42.92 5.63 -38.11
C SER A 18 42.76 4.17 -37.67
N LYS A 19 42.93 3.30 -38.64
CA LYS A 19 43.12 1.82 -38.49
C LYS A 19 44.58 1.53 -38.18
N THR A 20 44.82 0.67 -37.18
CA THR A 20 45.92 -0.31 -37.07
C THR A 20 45.61 -1.18 -35.85
N GLY A 21 45.77 -2.46 -35.76
CA GLY A 21 46.34 -3.52 -36.57
C GLY A 21 46.10 -4.83 -35.78
N ARG A 22 45.99 -5.90 -36.50
CA ARG A 22 45.84 -7.30 -36.03
C ARG A 22 46.90 -7.70 -35.01
N ASN A 23 46.51 -8.54 -34.00
CA ASN A 23 47.21 -9.81 -33.81
C ASN A 23 46.32 -10.85 -33.08
N SER A 24 46.32 -12.01 -33.68
CA SER A 24 45.77 -13.28 -33.29
C SER A 24 46.51 -13.88 -32.08
N ASN A 25 45.81 -14.50 -31.15
CA ASN A 25 46.27 -15.79 -30.62
C ASN A 25 45.10 -16.59 -30.03
N ALA A 26 45.11 -17.82 -30.42
CA ALA A 26 44.16 -18.88 -30.14
C ALA A 26 44.41 -19.55 -28.78
N THR A 27 43.40 -20.35 -28.41
CA THR A 27 43.46 -21.53 -27.54
C THR A 27 43.33 -21.29 -26.04
N THR A 28 42.23 -21.70 -25.38
CA THR A 28 42.05 -23.06 -24.86
C THR A 28 40.65 -23.25 -24.30
N ARG A 29 39.89 -24.20 -24.87
CA ARG A 29 38.67 -24.77 -24.28
C ARG A 29 39.05 -25.61 -23.06
N LYS A 30 38.52 -25.26 -21.85
CA LYS A 30 38.44 -26.22 -20.75
C LYS A 30 36.99 -26.73 -20.64
N VAL A 31 36.87 -28.03 -20.95
CA VAL A 31 35.71 -28.87 -20.71
C VAL A 31 35.61 -29.12 -19.20
N VAL A 32 34.53 -28.70 -18.56
CA VAL A 32 34.23 -29.12 -17.20
C VAL A 32 33.21 -30.26 -17.26
N LYS A 33 33.66 -31.41 -16.81
CA LYS A 33 32.86 -32.64 -16.68
C LYS A 33 31.76 -32.44 -15.65
N LYS A 34 30.53 -32.80 -16.05
CA LYS A 34 29.40 -33.05 -15.14
C LYS A 34 29.74 -34.28 -14.27
N THR A 35 29.73 -34.08 -12.95
CA THR A 35 29.73 -35.19 -12.00
C THR A 35 28.31 -35.30 -11.45
N THR A 36 27.61 -36.34 -11.85
CA THR A 36 26.34 -36.79 -11.27
C THR A 36 26.63 -37.52 -9.96
N LEU A 37 26.15 -37.00 -8.85
CA LEU A 37 26.07 -37.72 -7.59
C LEU A 37 24.67 -38.32 -7.44
N SER A 38 24.61 -39.63 -7.62
CA SER A 38 23.47 -40.46 -7.20
C SER A 38 23.65 -40.84 -5.73
N SER A 39 22.75 -40.41 -4.85
CA SER A 39 22.64 -40.92 -3.48
C SER A 39 21.45 -41.84 -3.40
N SER A 40 21.75 -43.15 -3.31
CA SER A 40 20.82 -44.20 -2.95
C SER A 40 20.53 -44.16 -1.43
N LEU A 41 19.29 -43.96 -1.07
CA LEU A 41 18.81 -44.22 0.30
C LEU A 41 18.14 -45.59 0.34
N SER A 42 18.78 -46.51 1.03
CA SER A 42 18.26 -47.82 1.38
C SER A 42 17.29 -47.70 2.56
N ALA A 43 16.10 -48.21 2.36
CA ALA A 43 15.11 -48.43 3.42
C ALA A 43 15.53 -49.62 4.30
N ASN A 44 15.51 -49.41 5.61
CA ASN A 44 15.53 -50.51 6.58
C ASN A 44 14.16 -50.57 7.29
N ASN A 45 13.38 -51.56 6.91
CA ASN A 45 12.24 -52.07 7.68
C ASN A 45 12.75 -52.90 8.85
N ASN A 46 12.35 -52.57 10.05
CA ASN A 46 12.33 -53.52 11.15
C ASN A 46 10.97 -53.44 11.86
N THR A 47 10.17 -54.47 11.55
CA THR A 47 8.98 -54.90 12.28
C THR A 47 9.40 -55.66 13.52
N THR A 48 8.91 -55.27 14.69
CA THR A 48 8.74 -56.18 15.82
C THR A 48 7.37 -55.97 16.46
N ASN A 49 6.54 -56.99 16.25
CA ASN A 49 5.31 -57.27 17.00
C ASN A 49 5.62 -57.49 18.47
N ASN A 50 4.82 -56.95 19.38
CA ASN A 50 4.48 -57.61 20.61
C ASN A 50 3.05 -57.28 21.06
N ASN A 51 2.20 -58.28 20.94
CA ASN A 51 0.89 -58.40 21.59
C ASN A 51 1.07 -58.48 23.10
N ASN A 52 0.26 -57.76 23.86
CA ASN A 52 -0.35 -58.35 25.06
C ASN A 52 -1.67 -57.66 25.44
N ASN A 53 -2.69 -58.49 25.48
CA ASN A 53 -4.02 -58.27 26.05
C ASN A 53 -3.95 -57.95 27.54
N ASN A 54 -4.78 -57.00 28.05
CA ASN A 54 -5.78 -57.35 29.07
C ASN A 54 -6.77 -56.23 29.44
N LYS A 55 -8.04 -56.65 29.34
CA LYS A 55 -9.23 -56.39 30.20
C LYS A 55 -9.68 -54.97 30.56
N ARG A 56 -10.88 -54.73 30.02
CA ARG A 56 -12.01 -53.92 30.51
C ARG A 56 -11.98 -53.53 31.99
N ASN A 57 -12.25 -52.23 32.25
CA ASN A 57 -13.22 -51.87 33.27
C ASN A 57 -13.95 -50.53 32.96
N ASN A 58 -15.26 -50.56 33.09
CA ASN A 58 -16.17 -49.44 32.97
C ASN A 58 -16.04 -48.49 34.17
N GLY A 59 -15.95 -47.18 33.92
CA GLY A 59 -16.11 -46.17 34.96
C GLY A 59 -16.46 -44.82 34.34
N ARG A 60 -17.74 -44.47 34.34
CA ARG A 60 -18.21 -43.10 34.06
C ARG A 60 -17.63 -42.16 35.12
N GLY A 61 -16.81 -41.20 34.71
CA GLY A 61 -16.41 -40.06 35.51
C GLY A 61 -16.28 -38.86 34.61
N LYS A 62 -17.24 -37.93 34.72
CA LYS A 62 -17.14 -36.57 34.14
C LYS A 62 -16.01 -35.85 34.86
N ASN A 63 -14.86 -35.70 34.24
CA ASN A 63 -13.83 -34.76 34.70
C ASN A 63 -13.73 -33.61 33.70
N ASN A 64 -14.37 -32.50 34.02
CA ASN A 64 -13.97 -31.20 33.52
C ASN A 64 -12.55 -30.94 34.05
N LYS A 65 -11.54 -31.23 33.23
CA LYS A 65 -10.21 -30.66 33.47
C LYS A 65 -10.29 -29.19 33.05
N ALA A 66 -10.35 -28.30 34.03
CA ALA A 66 -9.97 -26.93 33.86
C ALA A 66 -8.55 -26.91 33.28
N VAL A 67 -8.38 -26.24 32.15
CA VAL A 67 -7.05 -25.93 31.61
C VAL A 67 -6.38 -25.08 32.67
N ALA A 68 -5.33 -25.60 33.30
CA ALA A 68 -4.53 -24.84 34.26
C ALA A 68 -3.96 -23.61 33.52
N ASP A 69 -4.17 -22.45 34.11
CA ASP A 69 -3.57 -21.21 33.68
C ASP A 69 -2.04 -21.36 33.79
N PRO A 70 -1.26 -21.23 32.72
CA PRO A 70 0.18 -21.34 32.77
C PRO A 70 0.87 -20.24 33.59
N SER A 71 0.12 -19.22 34.03
CA SER A 71 0.65 -18.08 34.79
C SER A 71 0.91 -18.35 36.28
N ALA A 72 0.53 -19.53 36.82
CA ALA A 72 0.76 -19.91 38.22
C ALA A 72 1.88 -20.96 38.32
N SER A 73 3.14 -20.58 38.06
CA SER A 73 4.26 -21.41 38.46
C SER A 73 5.56 -20.61 38.62
N ASN A 74 6.07 -20.62 39.80
CA ASN A 74 7.45 -20.42 40.23
C ASN A 74 8.21 -19.28 39.55
N SER A 75 8.35 -18.20 40.27
CA SER A 75 9.36 -17.16 40.01
C SER A 75 10.78 -17.74 40.24
N THR A 76 11.27 -18.52 39.28
CA THR A 76 12.72 -18.56 39.06
C THR A 76 13.04 -17.21 38.44
N SER A 77 13.77 -16.36 39.17
CA SER A 77 14.31 -15.10 38.63
C SER A 77 14.95 -15.40 37.28
N SER A 78 14.43 -14.78 36.20
CA SER A 78 15.03 -14.84 34.86
C SER A 78 16.52 -14.51 34.99
N SER A 79 17.39 -15.29 34.36
CA SER A 79 18.83 -15.00 34.30
C SER A 79 19.11 -13.72 33.47
N HIS A 80 18.09 -13.17 32.84
CA HIS A 80 18.13 -11.98 31.99
C HIS A 80 17.19 -10.90 32.53
N PRO A 81 17.71 -9.83 33.13
CA PRO A 81 16.89 -8.83 33.84
C PRO A 81 15.99 -7.97 32.92
N PHE A 82 16.08 -8.12 31.59
CA PHE A 82 15.38 -7.26 30.63
C PHE A 82 14.15 -7.91 29.98
N GLU A 83 13.96 -9.25 30.12
CA GLU A 83 12.97 -9.98 29.33
C GLU A 83 11.51 -9.67 29.71
N ASP A 84 11.27 -9.31 30.96
CA ASP A 84 9.93 -9.05 31.48
C ASP A 84 9.61 -7.57 31.67
N LEU A 85 10.53 -6.66 31.30
CA LEU A 85 10.30 -5.22 31.41
C LEU A 85 9.43 -4.71 30.25
N GLY A 86 8.48 -3.82 30.57
CA GLY A 86 7.74 -3.05 29.57
C GLY A 86 8.63 -2.02 28.87
N VAL A 87 8.17 -1.51 27.71
CA VAL A 87 8.92 -0.51 26.94
C VAL A 87 9.17 0.78 27.74
N GLU A 88 8.25 1.16 28.64
CA GLU A 88 8.42 2.35 29.49
C GLU A 88 9.60 2.22 30.44
N GLU A 89 9.82 1.02 30.97
CA GLU A 89 10.93 0.74 31.90
C GLU A 89 12.24 0.47 31.16
N LEU A 90 12.17 -0.27 30.05
CA LEU A 90 13.35 -0.71 29.30
C LEU A 90 13.91 0.42 28.41
N ASP A 91 13.05 1.21 27.77
CA ASP A 91 13.43 2.26 26.84
C ASP A 91 12.48 3.48 26.98
N PRO A 92 12.65 4.27 28.04
CA PRO A 92 11.81 5.44 28.30
C PRO A 92 11.91 6.51 27.21
N GLU A 93 13.02 6.57 26.45
CA GLU A 93 13.19 7.49 25.32
C GLU A 93 12.25 7.11 24.17
N LEU A 94 12.26 5.85 23.76
CA LEU A 94 11.34 5.35 22.72
C LEU A 94 9.88 5.43 23.17
N PHE A 95 9.60 5.11 24.45
CA PHE A 95 8.25 5.22 25.00
C PHE A 95 7.72 6.66 24.93
N ALA A 96 8.54 7.65 25.25
CA ALA A 96 8.17 9.06 25.13
C ALA A 96 7.84 9.45 23.67
N ILE A 97 8.62 8.95 22.70
CA ILE A 97 8.36 9.18 21.26
C ILE A 97 7.02 8.56 20.84
N ILE A 98 6.74 7.33 21.27
CA ILE A 98 5.46 6.65 20.98
C ILE A 98 4.29 7.44 21.57
N LYS A 99 4.44 7.95 22.80
CA LYS A 99 3.43 8.77 23.46
C LYS A 99 3.16 10.07 22.72
N ASN A 100 4.21 10.75 22.26
CA ASN A 100 4.09 11.97 21.46
C ASN A 100 3.39 11.71 20.12
N GLU A 101 3.72 10.61 19.44
CA GLU A 101 3.05 10.24 18.19
C GLU A 101 1.55 9.91 18.41
N LYS A 102 1.23 9.22 19.51
CA LYS A 102 -0.17 8.97 19.88
C LYS A 102 -0.94 10.28 20.12
N GLU A 103 -0.34 11.24 20.83
CA GLU A 103 -0.92 12.56 21.06
C GLU A 103 -1.11 13.33 19.74
N ARG A 104 -0.10 13.31 18.85
CA ARG A 104 -0.19 13.91 17.51
C ARG A 104 -1.37 13.34 16.73
N GLN A 105 -1.53 12.01 16.68
CA GLN A 105 -2.64 11.35 16.01
C GLN A 105 -4.00 11.67 16.64
N ALA A 106 -4.06 11.82 17.97
CA ALA A 106 -5.29 12.11 18.67
C ALA A 106 -5.76 13.56 18.46
N LEU A 107 -4.85 14.51 18.36
CA LEU A 107 -5.16 15.92 18.19
C LEU A 107 -5.23 16.36 16.72
N GLY A 108 -4.60 15.62 15.81
CA GLY A 108 -4.52 15.94 14.39
C GLY A 108 -5.75 15.55 13.58
N CYS A 109 -5.90 16.22 12.44
CA CYS A 109 -6.83 15.89 11.39
C CYS A 109 -6.09 15.07 10.31
N GLU A 110 -6.21 13.74 10.37
CA GLU A 110 -5.47 12.79 9.52
C GLU A 110 -6.22 12.52 8.22
N LEU A 111 -5.78 13.14 7.13
CA LEU A 111 -6.44 13.12 5.82
C LEU A 111 -5.62 12.44 4.72
N ILE A 112 -4.53 11.75 5.06
CA ILE A 112 -3.80 10.95 4.10
C ILE A 112 -4.67 9.76 3.69
N ALA A 113 -5.04 9.68 2.40
CA ALA A 113 -5.99 8.70 1.87
C ALA A 113 -5.56 7.23 2.04
N SER A 114 -4.28 6.98 2.27
CA SER A 114 -3.70 5.65 2.49
C SER A 114 -3.49 5.29 3.96
N GLU A 115 -3.95 6.11 4.90
CA GLU A 115 -3.85 5.87 6.34
C GLU A 115 -5.21 5.57 6.96
N ASN A 116 -5.17 4.84 8.09
CA ASN A 116 -6.32 4.54 8.89
C ASN A 116 -5.91 4.16 10.31
N PHE A 117 -6.86 4.20 11.25
CA PHE A 117 -6.66 3.74 12.62
C PHE A 117 -7.14 2.30 12.76
N THR A 118 -6.25 1.40 13.12
CA THR A 118 -6.59 -0.01 13.34
C THR A 118 -7.14 -0.25 14.75
N SER A 119 -7.78 -1.41 14.97
CA SER A 119 -8.38 -1.74 16.26
C SER A 119 -7.35 -2.21 17.29
N LYS A 120 -7.69 -2.09 18.57
CA LYS A 120 -6.92 -2.63 19.70
C LYS A 120 -6.58 -4.11 19.50
N ALA A 121 -7.56 -4.94 19.10
CA ALA A 121 -7.36 -6.36 18.89
C ALA A 121 -6.31 -6.68 17.79
N VAL A 122 -6.23 -5.87 16.74
CA VAL A 122 -5.17 -6.00 15.71
C VAL A 122 -3.79 -5.70 16.32
N MET A 123 -3.69 -4.64 17.14
CA MET A 123 -2.43 -4.29 17.83
C MET A 123 -1.99 -5.36 18.83
N GLU A 124 -2.92 -5.93 19.60
CA GLU A 124 -2.65 -7.00 20.56
C GLU A 124 -2.10 -8.25 19.88
N VAL A 125 -2.65 -8.65 18.74
CA VAL A 125 -2.12 -9.81 17.99
C VAL A 125 -0.76 -9.50 17.37
N ASN A 126 -0.53 -8.27 16.90
CA ASN A 126 0.79 -7.87 16.42
C ASN A 126 1.87 -7.94 17.50
N GLY A 127 1.54 -7.70 18.77
CA GLY A 127 2.41 -7.82 19.93
C GLY A 127 2.41 -9.20 20.59
N SER A 128 1.83 -10.23 19.94
CA SER A 128 1.68 -11.56 20.54
C SER A 128 2.91 -12.46 20.33
N CYS A 129 2.91 -13.62 21.01
CA CYS A 129 3.95 -14.67 20.89
C CYS A 129 4.08 -15.26 19.47
N LEU A 130 3.15 -14.97 18.56
CA LEU A 130 3.27 -15.37 17.15
C LEU A 130 4.53 -14.77 16.49
N THR A 131 5.07 -13.69 17.04
CA THR A 131 6.33 -13.07 16.60
C THR A 131 7.54 -13.99 16.72
N ASN A 132 7.50 -14.96 17.66
CA ASN A 132 8.65 -15.79 18.00
C ASN A 132 8.85 -16.98 17.03
N LYS A 133 7.84 -17.31 16.20
CA LYS A 133 7.84 -18.56 15.43
C LYS A 133 8.26 -18.38 13.99
N TYR A 134 9.18 -19.24 13.54
CA TYR A 134 9.64 -19.34 12.16
C TYR A 134 8.82 -20.37 11.37
N SER A 135 8.29 -20.00 10.16
CA SER A 135 7.32 -20.85 9.43
C SER A 135 7.48 -20.74 7.91
N GLU A 136 8.70 -20.95 7.40
CA GLU A 136 8.95 -21.03 5.96
C GLU A 136 8.14 -22.16 5.31
N GLY A 137 7.59 -21.90 4.13
CA GLY A 137 6.70 -22.79 3.38
C GLY A 137 5.22 -22.45 3.57
N LEU A 138 4.35 -23.42 3.31
CA LEU A 138 2.90 -23.29 3.38
C LEU A 138 2.32 -24.15 4.51
N PRO A 139 1.07 -23.91 4.96
CA PRO A 139 0.39 -24.79 5.91
C PRO A 139 0.44 -26.25 5.46
N GLY A 140 0.84 -27.13 6.36
CA GLY A 140 1.04 -28.58 6.09
C GLY A 140 2.32 -28.94 5.32
N ALA A 141 3.08 -27.94 4.84
CA ALA A 141 4.31 -28.14 4.06
C ALA A 141 5.41 -27.16 4.51
N ARG A 142 5.65 -27.07 5.84
CA ARG A 142 6.65 -26.19 6.44
C ARG A 142 8.03 -26.80 6.40
N TYR A 143 9.03 -25.93 6.26
CA TYR A 143 10.44 -26.35 6.35
C TYR A 143 10.85 -26.71 7.78
N TYR A 144 10.26 -26.07 8.80
CA TYR A 144 10.54 -26.28 10.22
C TYR A 144 9.37 -26.95 10.95
N GLY A 145 9.68 -27.68 12.05
CA GLY A 145 8.66 -28.25 12.94
C GLY A 145 8.01 -27.22 13.88
N GLY A 146 7.02 -27.65 14.65
CA GLY A 146 6.35 -26.82 15.67
C GLY A 146 5.38 -25.78 15.10
N ASN A 147 4.82 -26.02 13.93
CA ASN A 147 3.94 -25.08 13.22
C ASN A 147 2.44 -25.41 13.32
N GLU A 148 2.05 -26.31 14.22
CA GLU A 148 0.66 -26.77 14.36
C GLU A 148 -0.35 -25.61 14.49
N PHE A 149 -0.08 -24.64 15.36
CA PHE A 149 -0.96 -23.49 15.59
C PHE A 149 -0.74 -22.36 14.58
N ILE A 150 0.46 -22.26 14.03
CA ILE A 150 0.77 -21.31 12.96
C ILE A 150 0.02 -21.70 11.68
N ASP A 151 -0.04 -22.97 11.34
CA ASP A 151 -0.82 -23.47 10.20
C ASP A 151 -2.31 -23.15 10.36
N GLN A 152 -2.86 -23.32 11.58
CA GLN A 152 -4.23 -22.94 11.90
C GLN A 152 -4.44 -21.42 11.73
N THR A 153 -3.48 -20.60 12.18
CA THR A 153 -3.56 -19.13 12.05
C THR A 153 -3.56 -18.69 10.60
N GLU A 154 -2.64 -19.22 9.78
CA GLU A 154 -2.55 -18.87 8.37
C GLU A 154 -3.76 -19.36 7.57
N THR A 155 -4.17 -20.62 7.80
CA THR A 155 -5.37 -21.20 7.17
C THR A 155 -6.64 -20.41 7.52
N LEU A 156 -6.78 -20.00 8.80
CA LEU A 156 -7.90 -19.16 9.22
C LEU A 156 -7.89 -17.81 8.51
N CYS A 157 -6.71 -17.21 8.35
CA CYS A 157 -6.56 -15.93 7.63
C CYS A 157 -6.94 -16.08 6.16
N GLN A 158 -6.43 -17.10 5.47
CA GLN A 158 -6.76 -17.41 4.08
C GLN A 158 -8.27 -17.64 3.88
N LYS A 159 -8.88 -18.44 4.74
CA LYS A 159 -10.32 -18.71 4.73
C LYS A 159 -11.13 -17.40 4.83
N ARG A 160 -10.81 -16.57 5.82
CA ARG A 160 -11.50 -15.27 6.03
C ARG A 160 -11.30 -14.31 4.87
N ALA A 161 -10.14 -14.34 4.22
CA ALA A 161 -9.87 -13.51 3.06
C ALA A 161 -10.76 -13.89 1.87
N LEU A 162 -10.88 -15.18 1.56
CA LEU A 162 -11.75 -15.67 0.50
C LEU A 162 -13.24 -15.41 0.82
N GLU A 163 -13.67 -15.68 2.06
CA GLU A 163 -15.04 -15.44 2.52
C GLU A 163 -15.44 -13.96 2.43
N LEU A 164 -14.54 -13.04 2.79
CA LEU A 164 -14.82 -11.60 2.79
C LEU A 164 -15.21 -11.08 1.39
N TYR A 165 -14.54 -11.56 0.36
CA TYR A 165 -14.80 -11.16 -1.02
C TYR A 165 -15.77 -12.10 -1.75
N GLY A 166 -16.24 -13.17 -1.10
CA GLY A 166 -17.19 -14.13 -1.69
C GLY A 166 -16.55 -15.04 -2.75
N LEU A 167 -15.26 -15.34 -2.61
CA LEU A 167 -14.50 -16.11 -3.59
C LEU A 167 -14.63 -17.60 -3.33
N ASN A 168 -14.86 -18.39 -4.41
CA ASN A 168 -14.92 -19.84 -4.36
C ASN A 168 -13.50 -20.43 -4.20
N PRO A 169 -13.21 -21.18 -3.13
CA PRO A 169 -11.89 -21.77 -2.89
C PRO A 169 -11.43 -22.78 -3.95
N SER A 170 -12.36 -23.30 -4.78
CA SER A 170 -12.00 -24.19 -5.91
C SER A 170 -11.46 -23.43 -7.12
N GLU A 171 -11.75 -22.12 -7.22
CA GLU A 171 -11.38 -21.26 -8.35
C GLU A 171 -10.29 -20.25 -7.95
N TRP A 172 -10.30 -19.82 -6.69
CA TRP A 172 -9.41 -18.81 -6.16
C TRP A 172 -8.54 -19.33 -5.03
N GLY A 173 -7.26 -18.93 -5.04
CA GLY A 173 -6.33 -19.05 -3.94
C GLY A 173 -5.95 -17.69 -3.38
N VAL A 174 -5.32 -17.69 -2.21
CA VAL A 174 -4.84 -16.46 -1.58
C VAL A 174 -3.52 -16.71 -0.84
N SER A 175 -2.53 -15.84 -1.07
CA SER A 175 -1.31 -15.75 -0.27
C SER A 175 -1.43 -14.56 0.70
N VAL A 176 -1.27 -14.83 1.99
CA VAL A 176 -1.32 -13.83 3.07
C VAL A 176 0.08 -13.53 3.64
N GLN A 177 1.12 -14.07 3.01
CA GLN A 177 2.51 -13.96 3.45
C GLN A 177 3.26 -12.71 2.94
N PRO A 178 2.84 -11.97 1.88
CA PRO A 178 3.55 -10.78 1.44
C PRO A 178 3.64 -9.72 2.54
N LEU A 179 4.84 -9.19 2.75
CA LEU A 179 5.13 -8.27 3.85
C LEU A 179 4.53 -6.87 3.64
N SER A 180 4.23 -6.49 2.39
CA SER A 180 3.66 -5.19 2.03
C SER A 180 3.10 -5.24 0.59
N GLY A 181 2.40 -4.18 0.16
CA GLY A 181 1.86 -4.08 -1.20
C GLY A 181 2.93 -4.13 -2.30
N SER A 182 4.05 -3.45 -2.13
CA SER A 182 5.13 -3.47 -3.12
C SER A 182 5.75 -4.87 -3.28
N PRO A 183 6.11 -5.61 -2.22
CA PRO A 183 6.48 -7.02 -2.33
C PRO A 183 5.40 -7.90 -2.94
N ALA A 184 4.12 -7.68 -2.63
CA ALA A 184 3.01 -8.44 -3.22
C ALA A 184 2.96 -8.25 -4.75
N ASN A 185 3.00 -7.01 -5.23
CA ASN A 185 3.02 -6.71 -6.66
C ASN A 185 4.25 -7.31 -7.34
N PHE A 186 5.42 -7.17 -6.71
CA PHE A 186 6.66 -7.71 -7.28
C PHE A 186 6.69 -9.24 -7.30
N ALA A 187 6.04 -9.91 -6.34
CA ALA A 187 5.86 -11.36 -6.34
C ALA A 187 5.00 -11.83 -7.52
N VAL A 188 3.93 -11.11 -7.85
CA VAL A 188 3.10 -11.39 -9.03
C VAL A 188 3.93 -11.27 -10.31
N TYR A 189 4.71 -10.20 -10.45
CA TYR A 189 5.57 -10.03 -11.63
C TYR A 189 6.64 -11.13 -11.72
N THR A 190 7.26 -11.48 -10.60
CA THR A 190 8.26 -12.57 -10.55
C THR A 190 7.65 -13.93 -10.90
N ALA A 191 6.38 -14.16 -10.52
CA ALA A 191 5.67 -15.41 -10.82
C ALA A 191 5.32 -15.56 -12.31
N LEU A 192 4.95 -14.46 -12.97
CA LEU A 192 4.30 -14.51 -14.28
C LEU A 192 5.16 -13.98 -15.43
N LEU A 193 6.27 -13.32 -15.13
CA LEU A 193 7.09 -12.63 -16.12
C LEU A 193 8.54 -13.12 -16.09
N ASN A 194 9.16 -13.08 -17.24
CA ASN A 194 10.61 -13.13 -17.37
C ASN A 194 11.20 -11.70 -17.32
N PRO A 195 12.47 -11.53 -16.96
CA PRO A 195 13.15 -10.24 -17.11
C PRO A 195 12.93 -9.67 -18.51
N HIS A 196 12.66 -8.34 -18.56
CA HIS A 196 12.34 -7.59 -19.80
C HIS A 196 10.97 -7.88 -20.42
N ASP A 197 10.13 -8.74 -19.84
CA ASP A 197 8.72 -8.77 -20.24
C ASP A 197 8.04 -7.42 -19.97
N ARG A 198 6.99 -7.13 -20.72
CA ARG A 198 6.36 -5.81 -20.80
C ARG A 198 5.13 -5.73 -19.89
N ILE A 199 5.00 -4.62 -19.19
CA ILE A 199 3.86 -4.30 -18.33
C ILE A 199 3.30 -2.91 -18.65
N MET A 200 2.00 -2.72 -18.39
CA MET A 200 1.35 -1.41 -18.43
C MET A 200 0.59 -1.15 -17.14
N GLY A 201 0.73 0.06 -16.60
CA GLY A 201 0.00 0.54 -15.43
C GLY A 201 -0.26 2.04 -15.54
N LEU A 202 -1.11 2.59 -14.69
CA LEU A 202 -1.38 4.02 -14.67
C LEU A 202 -0.10 4.79 -14.32
N ASP A 203 0.18 5.86 -15.08
CA ASP A 203 1.36 6.73 -14.87
C ASP A 203 1.32 7.35 -13.45
N LEU A 204 2.46 7.38 -12.77
CA LEU A 204 2.55 7.93 -11.40
C LEU A 204 2.02 9.38 -11.29
N PRO A 205 2.36 10.33 -12.20
CA PRO A 205 1.80 11.68 -12.18
C PRO A 205 0.28 11.73 -12.36
N HIS A 206 -0.31 10.68 -12.94
CA HIS A 206 -1.75 10.53 -13.15
C HIS A 206 -2.44 9.69 -12.07
N GLY A 207 -1.74 9.38 -10.98
CA GLY A 207 -2.27 8.68 -9.82
C GLY A 207 -1.92 7.21 -9.70
N GLY A 208 -1.06 6.67 -10.56
CA GLY A 208 -0.56 5.29 -10.47
C GLY A 208 0.29 5.04 -9.22
N HIS A 209 0.75 3.81 -9.04
CA HIS A 209 1.64 3.43 -7.96
C HIS A 209 3.07 3.22 -8.49
N LEU A 210 4.08 3.47 -7.64
CA LEU A 210 5.50 3.28 -8.01
C LEU A 210 5.77 1.89 -8.59
N THR A 211 5.19 0.84 -7.99
CA THR A 211 5.40 -0.55 -8.41
C THR A 211 4.71 -0.92 -9.72
N HIS A 212 3.92 -0.02 -10.32
CA HIS A 212 3.35 -0.22 -11.65
C HIS A 212 4.34 0.10 -12.78
N GLY A 213 5.64 0.17 -12.47
CA GLY A 213 6.72 0.31 -13.43
C GLY A 213 7.23 1.74 -13.62
N PHE A 214 7.07 2.62 -12.62
CA PHE A 214 7.45 4.03 -12.76
C PHE A 214 8.93 4.24 -13.00
N TYR A 215 9.23 5.05 -14.01
CA TYR A 215 10.57 5.54 -14.34
C TYR A 215 10.51 6.97 -14.89
N THR A 216 11.64 7.62 -14.92
CA THR A 216 11.82 8.92 -15.57
C THR A 216 12.80 8.77 -16.75
N PRO A 217 12.82 9.72 -17.70
CA PRO A 217 13.79 9.66 -18.80
C PRO A 217 15.26 9.56 -18.34
N LYS A 218 15.55 9.99 -17.12
CA LYS A 218 16.91 10.00 -16.55
C LYS A 218 17.22 8.78 -15.67
N LYS A 219 16.19 8.09 -15.13
CA LYS A 219 16.41 7.04 -14.13
C LYS A 219 15.21 6.09 -14.04
N LYS A 220 15.49 4.79 -14.00
CA LYS A 220 14.57 3.75 -13.56
C LYS A 220 14.45 3.85 -12.03
N ILE A 221 13.25 4.18 -11.51
CA ILE A 221 13.03 4.49 -10.08
C ILE A 221 12.47 3.28 -9.35
N SER A 222 11.39 2.70 -9.86
CA SER A 222 10.83 1.46 -9.31
C SER A 222 11.71 0.27 -9.69
N ALA A 223 11.91 -0.67 -8.75
CA ALA A 223 12.53 -1.96 -9.07
C ALA A 223 11.82 -2.66 -10.22
N THR A 224 10.49 -2.57 -10.29
CA THR A 224 9.69 -3.09 -11.40
C THR A 224 10.18 -2.57 -12.75
N SER A 225 10.47 -1.28 -12.86
CA SER A 225 11.01 -0.71 -14.11
C SER A 225 12.47 -1.08 -14.39
N VAL A 226 13.19 -1.61 -13.40
CA VAL A 226 14.56 -2.13 -13.60
C VAL A 226 14.53 -3.50 -14.27
N TYR A 227 13.63 -4.38 -13.83
CA TYR A 227 13.57 -5.77 -14.30
C TYR A 227 12.65 -5.96 -15.50
N PHE A 228 11.61 -5.13 -15.64
CA PHE A 228 10.57 -5.25 -16.68
C PHE A 228 10.50 -3.97 -17.51
N GLU A 229 10.08 -4.09 -18.76
CA GLU A 229 9.85 -2.94 -19.61
C GLU A 229 8.43 -2.41 -19.36
N SER A 230 8.32 -1.15 -18.94
CA SER A 230 7.03 -0.56 -18.60
C SER A 230 6.67 0.59 -19.54
N MET A 231 5.41 0.64 -19.96
CA MET A 231 4.82 1.76 -20.66
C MET A 231 3.54 2.18 -19.91
N PRO A 232 3.48 3.40 -19.36
CA PRO A 232 2.29 3.83 -18.62
C PRO A 232 1.14 4.17 -19.56
N TYR A 233 -0.10 3.88 -19.12
CA TYR A 233 -1.28 4.55 -19.64
C TYR A 233 -1.63 5.78 -18.79
N ARG A 234 -2.49 6.66 -19.32
CA ARG A 234 -2.73 7.98 -18.72
C ARG A 234 -4.22 8.28 -18.64
N LEU A 235 -4.54 9.31 -17.86
CA LEU A 235 -5.84 9.94 -17.85
C LEU A 235 -5.95 10.92 -19.04
N ASN A 236 -7.17 11.14 -19.51
CA ASN A 236 -7.51 12.20 -20.44
C ASN A 236 -7.49 13.58 -19.73
N ASP A 237 -7.77 14.65 -20.47
CA ASP A 237 -7.73 16.01 -19.95
C ASP A 237 -8.79 16.28 -18.86
N GLU A 238 -9.90 15.52 -18.87
CA GLU A 238 -10.96 15.58 -17.86
C GLU A 238 -10.62 14.77 -16.59
N GLY A 239 -9.51 14.04 -16.58
CA GLY A 239 -9.04 13.27 -15.44
C GLY A 239 -9.64 11.86 -15.33
N TRP A 240 -10.10 11.27 -16.44
CA TRP A 240 -10.59 9.89 -16.53
C TRP A 240 -9.59 8.99 -17.25
N VAL A 241 -9.61 7.68 -16.94
CA VAL A 241 -8.80 6.70 -17.71
C VAL A 241 -9.24 6.71 -19.16
N ASP A 242 -8.28 6.93 -20.06
CA ASP A 242 -8.49 6.87 -21.51
C ASP A 242 -8.33 5.42 -21.99
N TYR A 243 -9.43 4.67 -21.98
CA TYR A 243 -9.44 3.25 -22.34
C TYR A 243 -9.15 3.00 -23.84
N ASP A 244 -9.54 3.92 -24.70
CA ASP A 244 -9.28 3.79 -26.14
C ASP A 244 -7.79 3.98 -26.43
N LYS A 245 -7.16 4.98 -25.77
CA LYS A 245 -5.71 5.17 -25.86
C LYS A 245 -4.93 4.05 -25.18
N LEU A 246 -5.46 3.50 -24.08
CA LEU A 246 -4.89 2.31 -23.45
C LEU A 246 -4.90 1.13 -24.44
N HIS A 247 -6.02 0.86 -25.13
CA HIS A 247 -6.14 -0.21 -26.10
C HIS A 247 -5.18 -0.04 -27.29
N GLU A 248 -5.14 1.15 -27.88
CA GLU A 248 -4.20 1.47 -28.97
C GLU A 248 -2.74 1.20 -28.53
N ASN A 249 -2.35 1.72 -27.38
CA ASN A 249 -0.99 1.54 -26.85
C ASN A 249 -0.69 0.08 -26.50
N ALA A 250 -1.66 -0.66 -25.91
CA ALA A 250 -1.49 -2.07 -25.58
C ALA A 250 -1.31 -2.94 -26.83
N THR A 251 -2.03 -2.64 -27.90
CA THR A 251 -1.90 -3.32 -29.21
C THR A 251 -0.49 -3.16 -29.79
N LEU A 252 0.10 -1.98 -29.68
CA LEU A 252 1.45 -1.68 -30.15
C LEU A 252 2.53 -2.25 -29.23
N PHE A 253 2.37 -2.05 -27.93
CA PHE A 253 3.38 -2.42 -26.93
C PHE A 253 3.34 -3.90 -26.56
N ARG A 254 2.17 -4.55 -26.64
CA ARG A 254 1.94 -5.97 -26.31
C ARG A 254 2.45 -6.34 -24.92
N PRO A 255 1.89 -5.78 -23.86
CA PRO A 255 2.24 -6.13 -22.49
C PRO A 255 1.85 -7.57 -22.18
N LYS A 256 2.51 -8.17 -21.20
CA LYS A 256 2.10 -9.44 -20.58
C LYS A 256 1.13 -9.23 -19.42
N ILE A 257 1.21 -8.07 -18.76
CA ILE A 257 0.32 -7.67 -17.68
C ILE A 257 -0.13 -6.24 -17.92
N ILE A 258 -1.44 -6.00 -17.78
CA ILE A 258 -2.03 -4.67 -17.62
C ILE A 258 -2.55 -4.55 -16.19
N ILE A 259 -2.24 -3.43 -15.53
CA ILE A 259 -2.53 -3.22 -14.11
C ILE A 259 -3.65 -2.20 -13.96
N ALA A 260 -4.79 -2.63 -13.38
CA ALA A 260 -5.87 -1.76 -12.93
C ALA A 260 -5.66 -1.42 -11.46
N GLY A 261 -5.17 -0.22 -11.17
CA GLY A 261 -4.92 0.19 -9.79
C GLY A 261 -4.33 1.58 -9.70
N ALA A 262 -4.65 2.28 -8.62
CA ALA A 262 -4.20 3.65 -8.41
C ALA A 262 -4.00 3.99 -6.93
N SER A 263 -3.09 4.93 -6.69
CA SER A 263 -2.87 5.57 -5.38
C SER A 263 -3.64 6.89 -5.25
N ALA A 264 -4.00 7.51 -6.38
CA ALA A 264 -4.60 8.84 -6.41
C ALA A 264 -5.54 9.00 -7.63
N TYR A 265 -6.52 8.11 -7.73
CA TYR A 265 -7.58 8.17 -8.75
C TYR A 265 -8.94 8.15 -8.06
N PRO A 266 -9.73 9.24 -8.15
CA PRO A 266 -10.97 9.39 -7.38
C PRO A 266 -12.18 8.72 -8.02
N ARG A 267 -12.00 7.91 -9.07
CA ARG A 267 -13.07 7.27 -9.84
C ARG A 267 -12.94 5.74 -9.83
N ASN A 268 -14.00 5.06 -10.21
CA ASN A 268 -13.98 3.62 -10.43
C ASN A 268 -13.28 3.26 -11.74
N TYR A 269 -12.74 2.04 -11.82
CA TYR A 269 -12.23 1.45 -13.06
C TYR A 269 -13.34 0.69 -13.79
N ASP A 270 -13.38 0.77 -15.10
CA ASP A 270 -14.13 -0.18 -15.94
C ASP A 270 -13.30 -1.47 -16.11
N TYR A 271 -13.41 -2.37 -15.12
CA TYR A 271 -12.69 -3.64 -15.14
C TYR A 271 -13.06 -4.52 -16.32
N LYS A 272 -14.33 -4.46 -16.78
CA LYS A 272 -14.79 -5.20 -17.95
C LYS A 272 -14.04 -4.73 -19.20
N ARG A 273 -14.01 -3.42 -19.45
CA ARG A 273 -13.29 -2.85 -20.59
C ARG A 273 -11.79 -3.14 -20.53
N MET A 274 -11.19 -3.09 -19.33
CA MET A 274 -9.78 -3.47 -19.16
C MET A 274 -9.54 -4.95 -19.45
N ARG A 275 -10.47 -5.84 -19.07
CA ARG A 275 -10.38 -7.27 -19.38
C ARG A 275 -10.49 -7.51 -20.88
N GLU A 276 -11.42 -6.88 -21.58
CA GLU A 276 -11.54 -6.95 -23.03
C GLU A 276 -10.23 -6.55 -23.74
N ILE A 277 -9.61 -5.46 -23.30
CA ILE A 277 -8.31 -5.00 -23.82
C ILE A 277 -7.21 -6.05 -23.56
N CYS A 278 -7.19 -6.64 -22.36
CA CYS A 278 -6.22 -7.69 -22.03
C CYS A 278 -6.38 -8.92 -22.94
N ASP A 279 -7.62 -9.38 -23.15
CA ASP A 279 -7.92 -10.53 -23.99
C ASP A 279 -7.50 -10.29 -25.46
N ASP A 280 -7.74 -9.08 -25.99
CA ASP A 280 -7.36 -8.70 -27.35
C ASP A 280 -5.84 -8.72 -27.59
N VAL A 281 -5.05 -8.42 -26.58
CA VAL A 281 -3.57 -8.37 -26.71
C VAL A 281 -2.86 -9.59 -26.11
N GLY A 282 -3.60 -10.52 -25.47
CA GLY A 282 -3.06 -11.71 -24.81
C GLY A 282 -2.31 -11.38 -23.52
N ALA A 283 -2.80 -10.43 -22.73
CA ALA A 283 -2.25 -10.02 -21.45
C ALA A 283 -3.07 -10.53 -20.26
N TYR A 284 -2.45 -10.67 -19.10
CA TYR A 284 -3.17 -10.85 -17.84
C TYR A 284 -3.67 -9.50 -17.30
N LEU A 285 -4.90 -9.46 -16.79
CA LEU A 285 -5.38 -8.33 -16.00
C LEU A 285 -5.03 -8.57 -14.53
N MET A 286 -4.22 -7.68 -13.96
CA MET A 286 -3.92 -7.61 -12.54
C MET A 286 -4.60 -6.38 -11.94
N SER A 287 -5.42 -6.56 -10.90
CA SER A 287 -6.00 -5.43 -10.18
C SER A 287 -5.28 -5.19 -8.85
N ASP A 288 -4.71 -3.99 -8.67
CA ASP A 288 -4.18 -3.53 -7.39
C ASP A 288 -5.26 -2.69 -6.69
N MET A 289 -6.06 -3.34 -5.86
CA MET A 289 -7.16 -2.69 -5.12
C MET A 289 -6.72 -2.12 -3.76
N ALA A 290 -5.42 -1.92 -3.52
CA ALA A 290 -4.88 -1.54 -2.22
C ALA A 290 -5.60 -0.34 -1.58
N HIS A 291 -5.93 0.68 -2.35
CA HIS A 291 -6.65 1.85 -1.84
C HIS A 291 -8.12 1.60 -1.52
N ILE A 292 -8.77 0.76 -2.30
CA ILE A 292 -10.23 0.55 -2.26
C ILE A 292 -10.64 -0.81 -1.68
N SER A 293 -9.70 -1.61 -1.17
CA SER A 293 -9.97 -2.98 -0.71
C SER A 293 -11.09 -3.09 0.33
N GLY A 294 -11.17 -2.13 1.25
CA GLY A 294 -12.28 -2.05 2.21
C GLY A 294 -13.62 -1.69 1.56
N LEU A 295 -13.61 -0.83 0.54
CA LEU A 295 -14.80 -0.44 -0.21
C LEU A 295 -15.32 -1.63 -1.05
N VAL A 296 -14.42 -2.36 -1.69
CA VAL A 296 -14.77 -3.60 -2.43
C VAL A 296 -15.34 -4.65 -1.49
N ALA A 297 -14.72 -4.87 -0.31
CA ALA A 297 -15.24 -5.78 0.71
C ALA A 297 -16.65 -5.41 1.17
N ALA A 298 -16.93 -4.13 1.30
CA ALA A 298 -18.24 -3.60 1.69
C ALA A 298 -19.25 -3.54 0.53
N LYS A 299 -18.85 -3.87 -0.70
CA LYS A 299 -19.65 -3.75 -1.93
C LYS A 299 -20.13 -2.32 -2.19
N VAL A 300 -19.30 -1.32 -1.90
CA VAL A 300 -19.53 0.12 -2.20
C VAL A 300 -18.60 0.65 -3.29
N ALA A 301 -17.70 -0.18 -3.80
CA ALA A 301 -16.92 0.03 -5.02
C ALA A 301 -17.06 -1.19 -5.93
N ASP A 302 -16.76 -1.00 -7.21
CA ASP A 302 -16.84 -2.06 -8.21
C ASP A 302 -15.90 -3.23 -7.88
N ASP A 303 -16.36 -4.45 -8.21
CA ASP A 303 -15.67 -5.70 -7.87
C ASP A 303 -14.64 -6.06 -8.96
N PRO A 304 -13.32 -6.07 -8.63
CA PRO A 304 -12.30 -6.44 -9.61
C PRO A 304 -12.21 -7.95 -9.88
N PHE A 305 -12.75 -8.80 -8.98
CA PHE A 305 -12.55 -10.25 -9.04
C PHE A 305 -13.24 -10.91 -10.22
N GLU A 306 -14.36 -10.34 -10.70
CA GLU A 306 -15.10 -10.88 -11.85
C GLU A 306 -14.25 -10.88 -13.13
N TYR A 307 -13.37 -9.90 -13.29
CA TYR A 307 -12.61 -9.68 -14.53
C TYR A 307 -11.11 -9.96 -14.42
N SER A 308 -10.55 -9.96 -13.21
CA SER A 308 -9.11 -10.06 -13.02
C SER A 308 -8.61 -11.48 -12.93
N HIS A 309 -7.39 -11.73 -13.39
CA HIS A 309 -6.67 -12.99 -13.17
C HIS A 309 -6.02 -13.01 -11.79
N ILE A 310 -5.49 -11.87 -11.35
CA ILE A 310 -4.84 -11.68 -10.07
C ILE A 310 -5.32 -10.36 -9.44
N VAL A 311 -5.54 -10.37 -8.13
CA VAL A 311 -5.89 -9.16 -7.37
C VAL A 311 -4.93 -9.02 -6.20
N THR A 312 -4.26 -7.88 -6.10
CA THR A 312 -3.37 -7.57 -4.98
C THR A 312 -3.95 -6.47 -4.10
N SER A 313 -3.54 -6.45 -2.85
CA SER A 313 -3.89 -5.37 -1.94
C SER A 313 -2.85 -5.17 -0.84
N THR A 314 -2.88 -4.00 -0.24
CA THR A 314 -2.41 -3.79 1.14
C THR A 314 -3.57 -4.04 2.11
N THR A 315 -3.24 -4.27 3.36
CA THR A 315 -4.25 -4.62 4.38
C THR A 315 -4.54 -3.48 5.37
N HIS A 316 -3.76 -2.40 5.32
CA HIS A 316 -3.74 -1.33 6.33
C HIS A 316 -4.38 0.01 5.89
N LYS A 317 -4.96 0.09 4.67
CA LYS A 317 -5.62 1.32 4.17
C LYS A 317 -7.12 1.30 4.50
N SER A 318 -7.99 1.29 3.49
CA SER A 318 -9.45 1.22 3.70
C SER A 318 -9.90 -0.06 4.41
N LEU A 319 -9.12 -1.15 4.35
CA LEU A 319 -9.41 -2.41 5.05
C LEU A 319 -9.13 -2.35 6.57
N ARG A 320 -8.42 -1.35 7.09
CA ARG A 320 -8.14 -1.09 8.51
C ARG A 320 -7.37 -2.19 9.25
N GLY A 321 -6.62 -3.02 8.54
CA GLY A 321 -5.83 -4.11 9.13
C GLY A 321 -4.41 -3.69 9.54
N PRO A 322 -3.57 -4.68 9.87
CA PRO A 322 -2.15 -4.46 10.09
C PRO A 322 -1.43 -4.10 8.79
N ARG A 323 -0.20 -3.62 8.87
CA ARG A 323 0.63 -3.33 7.68
C ARG A 323 1.15 -4.62 7.07
N SER A 324 0.53 -5.04 5.95
CA SER A 324 0.86 -6.24 5.19
C SER A 324 0.43 -6.11 3.74
N GLY A 325 0.71 -7.14 2.93
CA GLY A 325 0.19 -7.34 1.58
C GLY A 325 -0.57 -8.66 1.47
N ILE A 326 -1.40 -8.78 0.45
CA ILE A 326 -2.17 -9.97 0.14
C ILE A 326 -2.29 -10.12 -1.37
N ILE A 327 -2.24 -11.37 -1.86
CA ILE A 327 -2.39 -11.71 -3.27
C ILE A 327 -3.48 -12.75 -3.41
N PHE A 328 -4.55 -12.39 -4.11
CA PHE A 328 -5.57 -13.32 -4.60
C PHE A 328 -5.23 -13.70 -6.04
N TYR A 329 -5.43 -14.96 -6.38
CA TYR A 329 -5.11 -15.48 -7.71
C TYR A 329 -6.07 -16.58 -8.12
N GLN A 330 -6.36 -16.68 -9.42
CA GLN A 330 -7.03 -17.84 -9.96
C GLN A 330 -6.16 -19.09 -9.75
N LYS A 331 -6.76 -20.24 -9.46
CA LYS A 331 -6.05 -21.45 -9.01
C LYS A 331 -4.91 -21.91 -9.91
N GLU A 332 -4.99 -21.65 -11.19
CA GLU A 332 -3.90 -21.96 -12.13
C GLU A 332 -2.56 -21.28 -11.81
N PHE A 333 -2.59 -20.14 -11.12
CA PHE A 333 -1.39 -19.38 -10.73
C PHE A 333 -0.85 -19.76 -9.34
N GLU A 334 -1.50 -20.64 -8.60
CA GLU A 334 -1.18 -20.94 -7.20
C GLU A 334 0.28 -21.32 -6.98
N GLN A 335 0.79 -22.27 -7.76
CA GLN A 335 2.16 -22.73 -7.61
C GLN A 335 3.17 -21.62 -7.93
N ALA A 336 2.94 -20.86 -9.01
CA ALA A 336 3.83 -19.81 -9.45
C ALA A 336 3.90 -18.66 -8.43
N ILE A 337 2.74 -18.21 -7.95
CA ILE A 337 2.65 -17.12 -6.95
C ILE A 337 3.29 -17.55 -5.62
N ASN A 338 2.93 -18.73 -5.10
CA ASN A 338 3.49 -19.21 -3.83
C ASN A 338 5.01 -19.40 -3.91
N SER A 339 5.52 -19.93 -5.03
CA SER A 339 6.97 -20.08 -5.23
C SER A 339 7.70 -18.75 -5.37
N ALA A 340 7.07 -17.75 -5.96
CA ALA A 340 7.64 -16.41 -6.05
C ALA A 340 7.69 -15.72 -4.69
N VAL A 341 6.68 -15.92 -3.83
CA VAL A 341 6.68 -15.40 -2.45
C VAL A 341 7.76 -16.13 -1.64
N PHE A 342 7.68 -17.44 -1.52
CA PHE A 342 8.68 -18.28 -0.86
C PHE A 342 8.98 -19.51 -1.72
N PRO A 343 10.25 -19.80 -2.02
CA PRO A 343 11.46 -19.16 -1.54
C PRO A 343 11.97 -18.00 -2.42
N GLY A 344 11.19 -17.53 -3.41
CA GLY A 344 11.68 -16.61 -4.43
C GLY A 344 12.12 -15.24 -3.90
N LEU A 345 11.31 -14.60 -3.07
CA LEU A 345 11.52 -13.22 -2.64
C LEU A 345 11.59 -13.03 -1.12
N GLN A 346 11.00 -13.94 -0.34
CA GLN A 346 10.89 -13.84 1.11
C GLN A 346 11.40 -15.12 1.78
N GLY A 347 11.76 -15.03 3.08
CA GLY A 347 11.97 -16.15 3.98
C GLY A 347 10.76 -16.39 4.87
N GLY A 348 10.95 -16.49 6.20
CA GLY A 348 9.87 -16.71 7.15
C GLY A 348 8.81 -15.62 7.13
N PRO A 349 7.52 -15.97 7.03
CA PRO A 349 6.44 -15.00 7.08
C PRO A 349 6.29 -14.42 8.50
N HIS A 350 5.67 -13.24 8.57
CA HIS A 350 5.40 -12.55 9.84
C HIS A 350 4.07 -13.05 10.43
N ASN A 351 4.12 -14.10 11.24
CA ASN A 351 2.94 -14.79 11.76
C ASN A 351 2.04 -13.91 12.63
N HIS A 352 2.63 -13.00 13.42
CA HIS A 352 1.89 -12.00 14.19
C HIS A 352 1.06 -11.07 13.28
N THR A 353 1.61 -10.67 12.14
CA THR A 353 0.91 -9.83 11.16
C THR A 353 -0.21 -10.62 10.46
N ILE A 354 0.02 -11.90 10.11
CA ILE A 354 -1.01 -12.78 9.52
C ILE A 354 -2.16 -13.01 10.51
N GLY A 355 -1.85 -13.24 11.79
CA GLY A 355 -2.86 -13.35 12.84
C GLY A 355 -3.66 -12.05 13.03
N ALA A 356 -2.98 -10.91 13.02
CA ALA A 356 -3.60 -9.59 13.10
C ALA A 356 -4.50 -9.29 11.87
N LEU A 357 -4.06 -9.73 10.67
CA LEU A 357 -4.87 -9.67 9.45
C LEU A 357 -6.14 -10.54 9.58
N ALA A 358 -6.03 -11.74 10.14
CA ALA A 358 -7.19 -12.60 10.36
C ALA A 358 -8.25 -11.95 11.26
N VAL A 359 -7.83 -11.14 12.25
CA VAL A 359 -8.75 -10.32 13.07
C VAL A 359 -9.40 -9.22 12.23
N ALA A 360 -8.62 -8.48 11.45
CA ALA A 360 -9.14 -7.40 10.62
C ALA A 360 -10.15 -7.90 9.57
N LEU A 361 -9.87 -9.04 8.94
CA LEU A 361 -10.78 -9.68 7.96
C LEU A 361 -12.11 -10.12 8.62
N LYS A 362 -12.07 -10.60 9.88
CA LYS A 362 -13.28 -10.90 10.64
C LYS A 362 -14.14 -9.65 10.85
N VAL A 363 -13.52 -8.54 11.23
CA VAL A 363 -14.21 -7.25 11.42
C VAL A 363 -14.75 -6.73 10.09
N ALA A 364 -13.96 -6.83 9.02
CA ALA A 364 -14.36 -6.36 7.69
C ALA A 364 -15.59 -7.10 7.13
N ASN A 365 -15.86 -8.32 7.60
CA ASN A 365 -17.02 -9.12 7.19
C ASN A 365 -18.27 -8.89 8.07
N THR A 366 -18.38 -7.72 8.73
CA THR A 366 -19.54 -7.36 9.56
C THR A 366 -20.42 -6.29 8.89
N PRO A 367 -21.71 -6.20 9.25
CA PRO A 367 -22.59 -5.14 8.79
C PRO A 367 -22.08 -3.75 9.17
N GLU A 368 -21.51 -3.59 10.37
CA GLU A 368 -20.97 -2.32 10.88
C GLU A 368 -19.82 -1.81 10.03
N PHE A 369 -18.97 -2.72 9.52
CA PHE A 369 -17.90 -2.34 8.60
C PHE A 369 -18.44 -1.88 7.24
N LYS A 370 -19.54 -2.47 6.76
CA LYS A 370 -20.21 -2.02 5.54
C LYS A 370 -20.76 -0.61 5.69
N GLU A 371 -21.43 -0.32 6.81
CA GLU A 371 -21.92 1.03 7.11
C GLU A 371 -20.77 2.03 7.28
N TYR A 372 -19.66 1.63 7.90
CA TYR A 372 -18.45 2.45 7.97
C TYR A 372 -17.93 2.83 6.57
N GLN A 373 -17.84 1.90 5.63
CA GLN A 373 -17.36 2.20 4.28
C GLN A 373 -18.33 3.09 3.49
N LYS A 374 -19.63 2.92 3.65
CA LYS A 374 -20.62 3.84 3.10
C LYS A 374 -20.42 5.25 3.65
N GLN A 375 -20.20 5.38 4.97
CA GLN A 375 -19.93 6.66 5.60
C GLN A 375 -18.64 7.29 5.09
N VAL A 376 -17.58 6.50 4.84
CA VAL A 376 -16.33 6.99 4.22
C VAL A 376 -16.62 7.67 2.88
N CYS A 377 -17.41 7.04 2.01
CA CYS A 377 -17.78 7.62 0.72
C CYS A 377 -18.69 8.84 0.86
N SER A 378 -19.68 8.80 1.76
CA SER A 378 -20.57 9.94 2.04
C SER A 378 -19.79 11.16 2.54
N ASN A 379 -18.87 10.95 3.46
CA ASN A 379 -17.97 11.98 3.97
C ASN A 379 -17.09 12.56 2.88
N CYS A 380 -16.58 11.71 1.98
CA CYS A 380 -15.76 12.17 0.87
C CYS A 380 -16.54 13.03 -0.12
N LYS A 381 -17.78 12.66 -0.40
CA LYS A 381 -18.70 13.47 -1.23
C LYS A 381 -19.04 14.81 -0.57
N ALA A 382 -19.34 14.83 0.72
CA ALA A 382 -19.61 16.07 1.47
C ALA A 382 -18.41 17.03 1.42
N LEU A 383 -17.21 16.51 1.69
CA LEU A 383 -15.95 17.26 1.57
C LEU A 383 -15.75 17.81 0.14
N ALA A 384 -15.96 16.97 -0.89
CA ALA A 384 -15.82 17.36 -2.29
C ALA A 384 -16.79 18.48 -2.66
N ASN A 385 -18.06 18.34 -2.30
CA ASN A 385 -19.09 19.35 -2.56
C ASN A 385 -18.76 20.68 -1.89
N LYS A 386 -18.40 20.65 -0.61
CA LYS A 386 -18.06 21.85 0.16
C LYS A 386 -16.86 22.59 -0.43
N LEU A 387 -15.80 21.88 -0.80
CA LEU A 387 -14.64 22.49 -1.46
C LEU A 387 -15.03 23.09 -2.84
N THR A 388 -15.89 22.42 -3.60
CA THR A 388 -16.40 22.94 -4.87
C THR A 388 -17.22 24.22 -4.67
N GLU A 389 -18.12 24.27 -3.68
CA GLU A 389 -18.86 25.48 -3.29
C GLU A 389 -17.93 26.64 -2.91
N MET A 390 -16.79 26.34 -2.30
CA MET A 390 -15.74 27.32 -1.94
C MET A 390 -14.84 27.69 -3.14
N GLY A 391 -15.17 27.22 -4.34
CA GLY A 391 -14.47 27.55 -5.58
C GLY A 391 -13.15 26.83 -5.79
N TYR A 392 -13.01 25.61 -5.27
CA TYR A 392 -11.89 24.70 -5.58
C TYR A 392 -12.22 23.84 -6.79
N SER A 393 -11.18 23.54 -7.59
CA SER A 393 -11.26 22.62 -8.72
C SER A 393 -10.86 21.21 -8.27
N LEU A 394 -11.71 20.22 -8.55
CA LEU A 394 -11.41 18.81 -8.24
C LEU A 394 -11.11 18.06 -9.54
N SER A 395 -10.07 17.24 -9.53
CA SER A 395 -9.76 16.35 -10.66
C SER A 395 -10.97 15.45 -10.95
N SER A 396 -11.27 15.23 -12.23
CA SER A 396 -12.47 14.53 -12.71
C SER A 396 -13.82 15.06 -12.21
N GLY A 397 -13.87 16.26 -11.65
CA GLY A 397 -15.09 16.91 -11.18
C GLY A 397 -15.68 16.32 -9.88
N GLY A 398 -14.95 15.49 -9.11
CA GLY A 398 -15.45 14.93 -7.85
C GLY A 398 -14.89 13.56 -7.49
N THR A 399 -15.66 12.71 -6.81
CA THR A 399 -15.21 11.40 -6.33
C THR A 399 -16.32 10.36 -6.29
N ASP A 400 -15.95 9.10 -6.55
CA ASP A 400 -16.79 7.90 -6.36
C ASP A 400 -16.34 7.07 -5.14
N ASN A 401 -15.18 7.42 -4.53
CA ASN A 401 -14.55 6.61 -3.49
C ASN A 401 -14.17 7.44 -2.25
N HIS A 402 -13.08 7.08 -1.58
CA HIS A 402 -12.62 7.60 -0.29
C HIS A 402 -11.64 8.78 -0.38
N LEU A 403 -11.32 9.25 -1.58
CA LEU A 403 -10.34 10.33 -1.78
C LEU A 403 -10.78 11.33 -2.83
N ILE A 404 -10.25 12.54 -2.72
CA ILE A 404 -10.32 13.59 -3.73
C ILE A 404 -8.93 14.10 -4.09
N LEU A 405 -8.80 14.62 -5.31
CA LEU A 405 -7.64 15.41 -5.75
C LEU A 405 -8.10 16.83 -5.99
N CYS A 406 -7.54 17.77 -5.25
CA CYS A 406 -7.83 19.19 -5.36
C CYS A 406 -6.71 19.89 -6.13
N ASP A 407 -7.03 20.52 -7.26
CA ASP A 407 -6.12 21.36 -8.04
C ASP A 407 -6.07 22.77 -7.45
N LEU A 408 -4.91 23.17 -6.95
CA LEU A 408 -4.68 24.47 -6.32
C LEU A 408 -4.15 25.54 -7.29
N ARG A 409 -3.82 25.17 -8.52
CA ARG A 409 -3.29 26.11 -9.53
C ARG A 409 -4.24 27.28 -9.83
N PRO A 410 -5.58 27.07 -9.92
CA PRO A 410 -6.52 28.19 -10.06
C PRO A 410 -6.53 29.15 -8.87
N LYS A 411 -6.13 28.70 -7.67
CA LYS A 411 -5.96 29.54 -6.47
C LYS A 411 -4.57 30.23 -6.43
N GLY A 412 -3.73 30.04 -7.44
CA GLY A 412 -2.40 30.68 -7.54
C GLY A 412 -1.34 30.09 -6.59
N ILE A 413 -1.54 28.89 -6.05
CA ILE A 413 -0.62 28.22 -5.12
C ILE A 413 -0.39 26.77 -5.54
N ASP A 414 0.63 26.13 -5.00
CA ASP A 414 0.96 24.72 -5.22
C ASP A 414 0.78 23.87 -3.98
N GLY A 415 0.64 22.54 -4.20
CA GLY A 415 0.40 21.58 -3.12
C GLY A 415 1.52 21.52 -2.10
N ALA A 416 2.77 21.76 -2.49
CA ALA A 416 3.90 21.65 -1.56
C ALA A 416 3.95 22.76 -0.51
N ARG A 417 3.49 23.97 -0.88
CA ARG A 417 3.36 25.09 0.05
C ARG A 417 2.15 24.91 0.98
N VAL A 418 1.04 24.47 0.43
CA VAL A 418 -0.18 24.20 1.20
C VAL A 418 0.04 23.05 2.18
N GLU A 419 0.65 21.93 1.74
CA GLU A 419 1.04 20.80 2.62
C GLU A 419 1.84 21.31 3.83
N LYS A 420 2.85 22.18 3.63
CA LYS A 420 3.68 22.69 4.74
C LYS A 420 2.87 23.49 5.77
N ILE A 421 1.95 24.34 5.36
CA ILE A 421 1.13 25.14 6.29
C ILE A 421 0.12 24.26 7.03
N LEU A 422 -0.54 23.35 6.30
CA LEU A 422 -1.51 22.42 6.89
C LEU A 422 -0.86 21.50 7.91
N ASP A 423 0.35 20.98 7.61
CA ASP A 423 1.13 20.15 8.54
C ASP A 423 1.45 20.91 9.83
N MET A 424 1.85 22.20 9.76
CA MET A 424 2.06 23.06 10.93
C MET A 424 0.78 23.31 11.74
N ALA A 425 -0.38 23.21 11.09
CA ALA A 425 -1.69 23.34 11.72
C ALA A 425 -2.29 21.99 12.15
N HIS A 426 -1.51 20.92 12.17
CA HIS A 426 -1.95 19.55 12.48
C HIS A 426 -3.07 19.03 11.57
N ILE A 427 -3.06 19.44 10.30
CA ILE A 427 -3.87 18.86 9.22
C ILE A 427 -2.95 18.08 8.31
N THR A 428 -2.94 16.77 8.44
CA THR A 428 -2.01 15.88 7.75
C THR A 428 -2.65 15.38 6.44
N LEU A 429 -2.15 15.85 5.32
CA LEU A 429 -2.50 15.39 3.96
C LEU A 429 -1.24 15.36 3.09
N ASN A 430 -1.35 15.01 1.81
CA ASN A 430 -0.17 15.05 0.97
C ASN A 430 -0.37 15.89 -0.30
N LYS A 431 0.71 16.58 -0.69
CA LYS A 431 0.81 17.14 -2.06
C LYS A 431 0.70 16.02 -3.08
N ASN A 432 0.06 16.30 -4.21
CA ASN A 432 -0.16 15.33 -5.28
C ASN A 432 -0.16 15.99 -6.65
N SER A 433 0.39 15.31 -7.65
CA SER A 433 0.29 15.76 -9.02
C SER A 433 -1.16 15.74 -9.50
N VAL A 434 -1.51 16.69 -10.32
CA VAL A 434 -2.77 16.76 -11.06
C VAL A 434 -2.48 16.81 -12.56
N VAL A 435 -3.44 16.47 -13.39
CA VAL A 435 -3.27 16.44 -14.85
C VAL A 435 -2.69 17.77 -15.34
N GLY A 436 -1.64 17.70 -16.16
CA GLY A 436 -0.91 18.87 -16.67
C GLY A 436 0.27 19.35 -15.80
N ASP A 437 0.54 18.70 -14.66
CA ASP A 437 1.73 19.03 -13.85
C ASP A 437 3.04 18.60 -14.53
N THR A 438 4.05 19.47 -14.43
CA THR A 438 5.39 19.22 -14.98
C THR A 438 6.40 18.77 -13.94
N SER A 439 6.09 18.87 -12.64
CA SER A 439 7.01 18.58 -11.53
C SER A 439 6.34 17.82 -10.39
N ALA A 440 6.80 16.61 -10.13
CA ALA A 440 6.36 15.83 -8.97
C ALA A 440 6.88 16.36 -7.61
N LEU A 441 7.90 17.25 -7.61
CA LEU A 441 8.46 17.81 -6.37
C LEU A 441 7.67 19.03 -5.88
N ILE A 442 7.06 19.76 -6.80
CA ILE A 442 6.20 20.93 -6.53
C ILE A 442 4.93 20.72 -7.35
N PRO A 443 4.09 19.76 -6.97
CA PRO A 443 2.86 19.46 -7.68
C PRO A 443 1.79 20.51 -7.41
N GLY A 444 0.89 20.69 -8.40
CA GLY A 444 -0.17 21.71 -8.34
C GLY A 444 -1.32 21.37 -7.39
N GLY A 445 -1.41 20.15 -6.90
CA GLY A 445 -2.56 19.72 -6.11
C GLY A 445 -2.21 19.07 -4.76
N ILE A 446 -3.28 18.76 -4.04
CA ILE A 446 -3.28 17.97 -2.81
C ILE A 446 -4.25 16.80 -2.94
N ARG A 447 -3.90 15.67 -2.31
CA ARG A 447 -4.78 14.51 -2.16
C ARG A 447 -5.32 14.47 -0.73
N ILE A 448 -6.62 14.28 -0.60
CA ILE A 448 -7.33 14.28 0.69
C ILE A 448 -8.16 13.00 0.75
N GLY A 449 -8.13 12.31 1.88
CA GLY A 449 -8.91 11.09 2.13
C GLY A 449 -9.71 11.17 3.41
N THR A 450 -10.74 10.34 3.51
CA THR A 450 -11.70 10.37 4.62
C THR A 450 -11.66 9.16 5.55
N PRO A 451 -10.96 8.04 5.27
CA PRO A 451 -11.07 6.82 6.08
C PRO A 451 -10.68 7.00 7.54
N ALA A 452 -9.55 7.66 7.83
CA ALA A 452 -9.02 7.78 9.18
C ALA A 452 -9.97 8.56 10.11
N MET A 453 -10.43 9.73 9.68
CA MET A 453 -11.33 10.55 10.49
C MET A 453 -12.75 9.98 10.57
N THR A 454 -13.22 9.24 9.54
CA THR A 454 -14.45 8.46 9.62
C THR A 454 -14.33 7.34 10.68
N THR A 455 -13.16 6.70 10.80
CA THR A 455 -12.89 5.72 11.87
C THR A 455 -13.02 6.33 13.27
N ARG A 456 -12.69 7.61 13.41
CA ARG A 456 -12.86 8.35 14.66
C ARG A 456 -14.30 8.81 14.93
N GLY A 457 -15.22 8.63 13.97
CA GLY A 457 -16.64 8.92 14.10
C GLY A 457 -17.12 10.18 13.40
N MET A 458 -16.26 10.87 12.64
CA MET A 458 -16.68 12.05 11.85
C MET A 458 -17.72 11.69 10.80
N LYS A 459 -18.67 12.61 10.58
CA LYS A 459 -19.77 12.55 9.64
C LYS A 459 -19.67 13.67 8.60
N GLU A 460 -20.64 13.78 7.70
CA GLU A 460 -20.66 14.73 6.59
C GLU A 460 -20.43 16.18 7.06
N THR A 461 -21.14 16.63 8.09
CA THR A 461 -21.02 17.99 8.64
C THR A 461 -19.63 18.26 9.23
N ASP A 462 -18.96 17.23 9.77
CA ASP A 462 -17.60 17.36 10.29
C ASP A 462 -16.60 17.54 9.12
N PHE A 463 -16.83 16.86 8.00
CA PHE A 463 -16.00 17.03 6.80
C PHE A 463 -16.26 18.35 6.07
N GLU A 464 -17.46 18.94 6.18
CA GLU A 464 -17.68 20.34 5.77
C GLU A 464 -16.83 21.29 6.63
N LYS A 465 -16.73 21.04 7.94
CA LYS A 465 -15.83 21.80 8.84
C LYS A 465 -14.36 21.59 8.49
N VAL A 466 -13.96 20.38 8.14
CA VAL A 466 -12.60 20.07 7.65
C VAL A 466 -12.31 20.87 6.37
N ALA A 467 -13.26 21.00 5.44
CA ALA A 467 -13.10 21.85 4.26
C ALA A 467 -12.81 23.32 4.62
N GLU A 468 -13.49 23.86 5.66
CA GLU A 468 -13.23 25.21 6.16
C GLU A 468 -11.80 25.36 6.73
N PHE A 469 -11.32 24.36 7.47
CA PHE A 469 -9.94 24.35 7.98
C PHE A 469 -8.92 24.32 6.83
N ILE A 470 -9.15 23.49 5.81
CA ILE A 470 -8.30 23.43 4.62
C ILE A 470 -8.27 24.78 3.90
N ASP A 471 -9.42 25.41 3.69
CA ASP A 471 -9.52 26.73 3.04
C ASP A 471 -8.75 27.82 3.81
N ARG A 472 -8.87 27.83 5.14
CA ARG A 472 -8.07 28.74 5.99
C ARG A 472 -6.58 28.49 5.80
N GLY A 473 -6.13 27.23 5.79
CA GLY A 473 -4.74 26.88 5.56
C GLY A 473 -4.23 27.28 4.17
N VAL A 474 -5.06 27.13 3.13
CA VAL A 474 -4.74 27.59 1.77
C VAL A 474 -4.60 29.11 1.70
N LYS A 475 -5.48 29.86 2.35
CA LYS A 475 -5.40 31.34 2.45
C LYS A 475 -4.11 31.77 3.15
N ILE A 476 -3.81 31.19 4.31
CA ILE A 476 -2.57 31.46 5.05
C ILE A 476 -1.33 31.14 4.18
N ALA A 477 -1.34 29.99 3.48
CA ALA A 477 -0.23 29.62 2.59
C ALA A 477 -0.04 30.63 1.44
N THR A 478 -1.14 31.17 0.90
CA THR A 478 -1.11 32.17 -0.16
C THR A 478 -0.54 33.50 0.36
N GLU A 479 -0.93 33.94 1.53
CA GLU A 479 -0.41 35.14 2.20
C GLU A 479 1.07 34.98 2.58
N CYS A 480 1.47 33.81 3.11
CA CYS A 480 2.89 33.51 3.36
C CYS A 480 3.69 33.60 2.05
N LYS A 481 3.19 33.00 0.95
CA LYS A 481 3.85 33.07 -0.36
C LYS A 481 4.04 34.51 -0.83
N ALA A 482 3.04 35.37 -0.65
CA ALA A 482 3.11 36.78 -1.01
C ALA A 482 4.09 37.58 -0.13
N SER A 483 4.31 37.16 1.10
CA SER A 483 5.20 37.82 2.08
C SER A 483 6.67 37.43 1.93
N VAL A 484 7.00 36.40 1.16
CA VAL A 484 8.40 35.97 0.93
C VAL A 484 9.13 36.99 0.05
N THR A 485 10.16 37.62 0.58
CA THR A 485 11.00 38.60 -0.14
C THR A 485 12.36 38.06 -0.59
N SER A 486 12.79 36.92 -0.01
CA SER A 486 14.09 36.30 -0.26
C SER A 486 14.20 35.50 -1.55
N GLY A 487 13.08 35.23 -2.23
CA GLY A 487 13.01 34.46 -3.48
C GLY A 487 11.67 33.80 -3.71
N THR A 488 11.53 33.05 -4.82
CA THR A 488 10.27 32.42 -5.23
C THR A 488 10.26 30.90 -5.08
N LYS A 489 11.39 30.30 -4.70
CA LYS A 489 11.54 28.84 -4.62
C LYS A 489 10.87 28.28 -3.36
N LEU A 490 10.51 27.01 -3.38
CA LEU A 490 9.92 26.34 -2.24
C LEU A 490 10.82 26.41 -0.97
N LYS A 491 12.15 26.34 -1.13
CA LYS A 491 13.09 26.48 -0.01
C LYS A 491 13.00 27.86 0.66
N ASP A 492 12.78 28.93 -0.12
CA ASP A 492 12.68 30.29 0.40
C ASP A 492 11.37 30.48 1.17
N PHE A 493 10.29 29.87 0.67
CA PHE A 493 9.01 29.79 1.37
C PHE A 493 9.13 29.05 2.73
N LYS A 494 9.75 27.86 2.73
CA LYS A 494 9.94 27.09 3.96
C LYS A 494 10.77 27.87 4.97
N ALA A 495 11.88 28.45 4.54
CA ALA A 495 12.73 29.28 5.42
C ALA A 495 11.97 30.47 6.02
N TYR A 496 11.10 31.13 5.25
CA TYR A 496 10.26 32.21 5.76
C TYR A 496 9.26 31.72 6.80
N VAL A 497 8.51 30.65 6.49
CA VAL A 497 7.47 30.11 7.37
C VAL A 497 8.06 29.57 8.69
N ASP A 498 9.28 29.01 8.66
CA ASP A 498 9.98 28.50 9.83
C ASP A 498 10.73 29.61 10.62
N SER A 499 10.74 30.85 10.15
CA SER A 499 11.43 31.97 10.79
C SER A 499 10.56 32.75 11.78
N ALA A 500 11.18 33.50 12.67
CA ALA A 500 10.51 34.45 13.56
C ALA A 500 9.84 35.62 12.80
N ASP A 501 10.26 35.86 11.55
CA ASP A 501 9.73 36.94 10.70
C ASP A 501 8.43 36.57 9.99
N CYS A 502 7.92 35.35 10.19
CA CYS A 502 6.67 34.90 9.60
C CYS A 502 5.48 35.67 10.18
N LYS A 503 4.95 36.61 9.43
CA LYS A 503 3.81 37.44 9.84
C LYS A 503 2.54 36.65 10.12
N GLN A 504 2.39 35.49 9.48
CA GLN A 504 1.24 34.59 9.60
C GLN A 504 1.39 33.55 10.72
N SER A 505 2.46 33.61 11.52
CA SER A 505 2.70 32.64 12.60
C SER A 505 1.55 32.56 13.61
N GLY A 506 0.91 33.69 13.95
CA GLY A 506 -0.27 33.75 14.80
C GLY A 506 -1.50 33.08 14.18
N ASP A 507 -1.72 33.25 12.88
CA ASP A 507 -2.85 32.63 12.16
C ASP A 507 -2.67 31.12 12.03
N ILE A 508 -1.43 30.66 11.81
CA ILE A 508 -1.08 29.22 11.80
C ILE A 508 -1.34 28.62 13.19
N ALA A 509 -0.87 29.27 14.25
CA ALA A 509 -1.08 28.82 15.62
C ALA A 509 -2.56 28.78 16.01
N LYS A 510 -3.35 29.77 15.59
CA LYS A 510 -4.79 29.79 15.81
C LYS A 510 -5.50 28.70 15.03
N LEU A 511 -5.14 28.47 13.76
CA LEU A 511 -5.69 27.36 12.99
C LEU A 511 -5.38 26.02 13.66
N ARG A 512 -4.13 25.83 14.12
CA ARG A 512 -3.73 24.63 14.85
C ARG A 512 -4.58 24.43 16.11
N ALA A 513 -4.72 25.44 16.95
CA ALA A 513 -5.53 25.34 18.18
C ALA A 513 -6.98 24.97 17.89
N ASP A 514 -7.59 25.55 16.84
CA ASP A 514 -8.96 25.24 16.43
C ASP A 514 -9.09 23.79 15.94
N VAL A 515 -8.08 23.27 15.19
CA VAL A 515 -8.03 21.88 14.70
C VAL A 515 -7.86 20.90 15.87
N GLU A 516 -6.92 21.15 16.79
CA GLU A 516 -6.67 20.32 17.96
C GLU A 516 -7.91 20.25 18.86
N ALA A 517 -8.54 21.38 19.13
CA ALA A 517 -9.77 21.43 19.92
C ALA A 517 -10.91 20.64 19.25
N TYR A 518 -11.06 20.76 17.93
CA TYR A 518 -12.10 20.06 17.18
C TYR A 518 -11.83 18.55 17.06
N CYS A 519 -10.65 18.19 16.58
CA CYS A 519 -10.30 16.78 16.37
C CYS A 519 -10.10 16.02 17.67
N GLY A 520 -9.58 16.65 18.73
CA GLY A 520 -9.39 16.06 20.05
C GLY A 520 -10.68 15.59 20.72
N ALA A 521 -11.84 16.12 20.30
CA ALA A 521 -13.16 15.70 20.81
C ALA A 521 -13.63 14.33 20.29
N PHE A 522 -13.02 13.82 19.22
CA PHE A 522 -13.40 12.54 18.62
C PHE A 522 -12.65 11.37 19.25
N HIS A 523 -13.33 10.21 19.31
CA HIS A 523 -12.75 8.98 19.84
C HIS A 523 -11.47 8.60 19.09
N MET A 524 -10.44 8.14 19.84
CA MET A 524 -9.21 7.57 19.27
C MET A 524 -9.22 6.06 19.45
N PRO A 525 -9.32 5.27 18.36
CA PRO A 525 -9.26 3.81 18.43
C PRO A 525 -7.91 3.30 18.92
N GLY A 526 -7.89 2.08 19.44
CA GLY A 526 -6.65 1.37 19.74
C GLY A 526 -5.95 1.78 21.03
N GLY A 527 -6.55 2.57 21.89
CA GLY A 527 -5.99 3.13 23.14
C GLY A 527 -5.22 2.17 24.06
N VAL A 528 -4.12 1.63 23.57
CA VAL A 528 -3.31 0.58 24.25
C VAL A 528 -2.31 1.18 25.23
N TYR A 529 -2.03 2.48 25.18
CA TYR A 529 -1.06 3.13 26.08
C TYR A 529 -1.66 4.36 26.77
#